data_6b8be87a129b240435997a09bbfadf34
#
_entry.id   6b8be87a129b240435997a09bbfadf34
#
_cell.length_a   1.000
_cell.length_b   1.000
_cell.length_c   1.000
_cell.angle_alpha   90.00
_cell.angle_beta   90.00
_cell.angle_gamma   90.00
#
_symmetry.space_group_name_H-M   'P 1'
#
loop_
_entity.id
_entity.type
_entity.pdbx_description
1 polymer ?
#
loop_
_entity_poly.entity_id
_entity_poly.type
_entity_poly.pdbx_seq_one_letter_code
_entity_poly.pdbx_strand_id
1 'polypeptide(L)'
;MKILGIGNAIVDVICKVEDDFITKNNLTKSTMKLIFDDKEFKDLLSNLKIEKTVSGGSVANSIVGLSQLGNEVGFIGKVNDDDLGGKYEDGLKQENVKYIYSKKERRFTYWNLFNISYT
;
A
#
# COMPACT_ATOMS: atom_id res chain seq x y z
N MET A 1 16.13 -3.74 21.88
CA MET A 1 16.48 -2.47 21.17
C MET A 1 15.19 -1.82 20.73
N LYS A 2 15.09 -0.50 20.76
CA LYS A 2 13.93 0.25 20.26
C LYS A 2 14.32 0.90 18.92
N ILE A 3 13.56 0.62 17.88
CA ILE A 3 13.87 1.08 16.50
C ILE A 3 12.64 1.78 15.94
N LEU A 4 12.85 2.96 15.36
CA LEU A 4 11.81 3.73 14.70
C LEU A 4 12.16 3.91 13.23
N GLY A 5 11.27 3.45 12.34
CA GLY A 5 11.34 3.68 10.91
C GLY A 5 10.44 4.84 10.47
N ILE A 6 10.91 5.63 9.53
CA ILE A 6 10.13 6.69 8.88
C ILE A 6 10.20 6.46 7.37
N GLY A 7 9.04 6.37 6.72
CA GLY A 7 9.00 6.10 5.28
C GLY A 7 7.62 6.24 4.67
N ASN A 8 7.53 5.94 3.38
CA ASN A 8 6.27 5.93 2.68
C ASN A 8 5.42 4.72 3.05
N ALA A 9 4.16 4.96 3.38
CA ALA A 9 3.17 3.93 3.55
C ALA A 9 2.64 3.52 2.17
N ILE A 10 2.86 2.28 1.78
CA ILE A 10 2.44 1.73 0.50
C ILE A 10 1.51 0.55 0.77
N VAL A 11 0.38 0.52 0.06
CA VAL A 11 -0.55 -0.61 0.09
C VAL A 11 -0.45 -1.35 -1.23
N ASP A 12 -0.09 -2.62 -1.18
CA ASP A 12 -0.11 -3.50 -2.33
C ASP A 12 -1.47 -4.19 -2.43
N VAL A 13 -2.18 -3.92 -3.52
CA VAL A 13 -3.46 -4.56 -3.85
C VAL A 13 -3.19 -5.61 -4.91
N ILE A 14 -3.34 -6.87 -4.53
CA ILE A 14 -3.06 -8.02 -5.40
C ILE A 14 -4.36 -8.54 -5.99
N CYS A 15 -4.39 -8.64 -7.31
CA CYS A 15 -5.53 -9.15 -8.06
C CYS A 15 -5.07 -9.92 -9.28
N LYS A 16 -5.91 -10.84 -9.78
CA LYS A 16 -5.72 -11.50 -11.08
C LYS A 16 -6.62 -10.84 -12.11
N VAL A 17 -6.09 -10.59 -13.28
CA VAL A 17 -6.81 -10.00 -14.40
C VAL A 17 -6.46 -10.71 -15.69
N GLU A 18 -7.42 -10.73 -16.62
CA GLU A 18 -7.20 -11.20 -17.98
C GLU A 18 -6.46 -10.13 -18.81
N ASP A 19 -5.80 -10.57 -19.88
CA ASP A 19 -5.04 -9.69 -20.78
C ASP A 19 -5.88 -8.56 -21.37
N ASP A 20 -7.15 -8.84 -21.62
CA ASP A 20 -8.13 -7.86 -22.10
C ASP A 20 -8.31 -6.67 -21.14
N PHE A 21 -8.27 -6.91 -19.83
CA PHE A 21 -8.36 -5.84 -18.85
C PHE A 21 -7.18 -4.86 -18.97
N ILE A 22 -5.98 -5.39 -19.15
CA ILE A 22 -4.75 -4.60 -19.29
C ILE A 22 -4.84 -3.72 -20.54
N THR A 23 -5.25 -4.30 -21.67
CA THR A 23 -5.38 -3.60 -22.95
C THR A 23 -6.46 -2.50 -22.89
N LYS A 24 -7.65 -2.83 -22.36
CA LYS A 24 -8.78 -1.88 -22.25
C LYS A 24 -8.48 -0.67 -21.35
N ASN A 25 -7.62 -0.84 -20.35
CA ASN A 25 -7.25 0.24 -19.44
C ASN A 25 -5.93 0.93 -19.82
N ASN A 26 -5.39 0.70 -21.01
CA ASN A 26 -4.12 1.27 -21.49
C ASN A 26 -2.97 1.05 -20.49
N LEU A 27 -2.91 -0.17 -19.94
CA LEU A 27 -1.86 -0.58 -19.03
C LEU A 27 -0.80 -1.36 -19.81
N THR A 28 0.44 -1.30 -19.34
CA THR A 28 1.56 -2.05 -19.96
C THR A 28 2.06 -3.08 -18.96
N LYS A 29 2.18 -4.33 -19.39
CA LYS A 29 2.72 -5.41 -18.55
C LYS A 29 4.16 -5.11 -18.11
N SER A 30 4.51 -5.51 -16.90
CA SER A 30 5.83 -5.33 -16.29
C SER A 30 6.27 -3.87 -16.18
N THR A 31 5.31 -2.96 -16.02
CA THR A 31 5.58 -1.54 -15.81
C THR A 31 4.83 -1.01 -14.59
N MET A 32 5.27 0.14 -14.11
CA MET A 32 4.54 0.92 -13.11
C MET A 32 3.82 2.08 -13.79
N LYS A 33 2.56 2.29 -13.46
CA LYS A 33 1.78 3.45 -13.87
C LYS A 33 1.45 4.29 -12.63
N LEU A 34 1.84 5.53 -12.64
CA LEU A 34 1.45 6.50 -11.63
C LEU A 34 0.10 7.12 -12.00
N ILE A 35 -0.87 7.05 -11.10
CA ILE A 35 -2.21 7.58 -11.30
C ILE A 35 -2.41 8.74 -10.35
N PHE A 36 -2.63 9.93 -10.90
CA PHE A 36 -2.83 11.17 -10.15
C PHE A 36 -4.31 11.49 -9.95
N ASP A 37 -5.20 10.94 -10.80
CA ASP A 37 -6.63 11.20 -10.75
C ASP A 37 -7.30 10.17 -9.81
N ASP A 38 -7.92 10.67 -8.76
CA ASP A 38 -8.68 9.86 -7.80
C ASP A 38 -9.84 9.11 -8.44
N LYS A 39 -10.46 9.69 -9.48
CA LYS A 39 -11.56 9.03 -10.19
C LYS A 39 -11.05 7.86 -11.03
N GLU A 40 -9.97 8.08 -11.81
CA GLU A 40 -9.33 7.01 -12.57
C GLU A 40 -8.92 5.86 -11.66
N PHE A 41 -8.33 6.17 -10.50
CA PHE A 41 -7.90 5.17 -9.53
C PHE A 41 -9.07 4.37 -8.95
N LYS A 42 -10.15 5.04 -8.55
CA LYS A 42 -11.35 4.39 -8.01
C LYS A 42 -12.07 3.54 -9.05
N ASP A 43 -12.19 4.06 -10.28
CA ASP A 43 -12.80 3.33 -11.39
C ASP A 43 -12.00 2.06 -11.72
N LEU A 44 -10.67 2.16 -11.71
CA LEU A 44 -9.80 1.01 -11.92
C LEU A 44 -9.96 -0.04 -10.80
N LEU A 45 -9.93 0.39 -9.53
CA LEU A 45 -10.11 -0.51 -8.39
C LEU A 45 -11.49 -1.18 -8.37
N SER A 46 -12.56 -0.46 -8.74
CA SER A 46 -13.93 -1.00 -8.74
C SER A 46 -14.12 -2.15 -9.74
N ASN A 47 -13.31 -2.18 -10.79
CA ASN A 47 -13.33 -3.22 -11.82
C ASN A 47 -12.39 -4.41 -11.53
N LEU A 48 -11.69 -4.38 -10.40
CA LEU A 48 -10.75 -5.42 -9.99
C LEU A 48 -11.34 -6.32 -8.91
N LYS A 49 -11.19 -7.62 -9.08
CA LYS A 49 -11.42 -8.58 -8.00
C LYS A 49 -10.15 -8.67 -7.15
N ILE A 50 -10.16 -7.95 -6.02
CA ILE A 50 -9.03 -7.92 -5.09
C ILE A 50 -8.93 -9.28 -4.39
N GLU A 51 -7.80 -9.95 -4.54
CA GLU A 51 -7.51 -11.21 -3.84
C GLU A 51 -6.86 -10.95 -2.47
N LYS A 52 -5.96 -9.98 -2.41
CA LYS A 52 -5.22 -9.67 -1.19
C LYS A 52 -4.81 -8.21 -1.15
N THR A 53 -4.78 -7.66 0.05
CA THR A 53 -4.21 -6.34 0.34
C THR A 53 -3.09 -6.52 1.37
N VAL A 54 -1.92 -5.97 1.09
CA VAL A 54 -0.72 -6.13 1.94
C VAL A 54 -0.11 -4.76 2.23
N SER A 55 0.23 -4.52 3.48
CA SER A 55 1.03 -3.35 3.86
C SER A 55 2.45 -3.52 3.36
N GLY A 56 2.97 -2.53 2.63
CA GLY A 56 4.28 -2.54 2.00
C GLY A 56 5.06 -1.25 2.21
N GLY A 57 6.08 -1.07 1.41
CA GLY A 57 7.05 0.00 1.50
C GLY A 57 8.38 -0.49 2.08
N SER A 58 9.51 -0.07 1.49
CA SER A 58 10.84 -0.60 1.81
C SER A 58 11.20 -0.46 3.30
N VAL A 59 10.95 0.72 3.89
CA VAL A 59 11.21 0.95 5.31
C VAL A 59 10.25 0.14 6.17
N ALA A 60 8.95 0.11 5.85
CA ALA A 60 7.97 -0.67 6.60
C ALA A 60 8.31 -2.16 6.60
N ASN A 61 8.69 -2.71 5.45
CA ASN A 61 9.12 -4.12 5.34
C ASN A 61 10.37 -4.41 6.19
N SER A 62 11.33 -3.49 6.24
CA SER A 62 12.51 -3.61 7.10
C SER A 62 12.13 -3.59 8.59
N ILE A 63 11.19 -2.71 8.96
CA ILE A 63 10.68 -2.62 10.35
C ILE A 63 9.93 -3.88 10.75
N VAL A 64 9.11 -4.45 9.85
CA VAL A 64 8.45 -5.75 10.06
C VAL A 64 9.49 -6.85 10.30
N GLY A 65 10.52 -6.94 9.45
CA GLY A 65 11.61 -7.90 9.64
C GLY A 65 12.32 -7.75 10.98
N LEU A 66 12.57 -6.54 11.43
CA LEU A 66 13.15 -6.26 12.75
C LEU A 66 12.22 -6.66 13.90
N SER A 67 10.90 -6.48 13.74
CA SER A 67 9.91 -6.97 14.70
C SER A 67 9.94 -8.49 14.83
N GLN A 68 9.98 -9.18 13.69
CA GLN A 68 10.06 -10.65 13.66
C GLN A 68 11.34 -11.20 14.28
N LEU A 69 12.42 -10.39 14.30
CA LEU A 69 13.66 -10.69 15.01
C LEU A 69 13.62 -10.35 16.52
N GLY A 70 12.45 -9.99 17.06
CA GLY A 70 12.23 -9.76 18.48
C GLY A 70 12.57 -8.35 18.97
N ASN A 71 12.71 -7.37 18.10
CA ASN A 71 12.95 -5.98 18.51
C ASN A 71 11.62 -5.25 18.79
N GLU A 72 11.66 -4.27 19.68
CA GLU A 72 10.57 -3.31 19.85
C GLU A 72 10.68 -2.24 18.75
N VAL A 73 9.68 -2.18 17.88
CA VAL A 73 9.74 -1.35 16.68
C VAL A 73 8.52 -0.44 16.53
N GLY A 74 8.74 0.70 15.89
CA GLY A 74 7.70 1.62 15.49
C GLY A 74 7.88 2.09 14.05
N PHE A 75 6.78 2.53 13.43
CA PHE A 75 6.79 3.08 12.08
C PHE A 75 5.98 4.37 12.01
N ILE A 76 6.54 5.36 11.34
CA ILE A 76 5.88 6.61 10.97
C ILE A 76 5.76 6.66 9.45
N GLY A 77 4.54 6.66 8.96
CA GLY A 77 4.23 6.81 7.53
C GLY A 77 2.83 7.40 7.35
N LYS A 78 2.68 8.26 6.39
CA LYS A 78 1.41 8.96 6.15
C LYS A 78 0.41 8.05 5.45
N VAL A 79 -0.76 7.86 6.05
CA VAL A 79 -1.94 7.25 5.41
C VAL A 79 -3.15 8.18 5.53
N ASN A 80 -4.14 7.99 4.67
CA ASN A 80 -5.42 8.69 4.80
C ASN A 80 -6.35 7.97 5.77
N ASP A 81 -7.41 8.67 6.15
CA ASP A 81 -8.53 8.09 6.88
C ASP A 81 -9.53 7.49 5.87
N ASP A 82 -9.14 6.37 5.27
CA ASP A 82 -9.93 5.59 4.33
C ASP A 82 -9.70 4.09 4.55
N ASP A 83 -10.37 3.25 3.76
CA ASP A 83 -10.31 1.79 3.88
C ASP A 83 -8.88 1.25 3.70
N LEU A 84 -8.12 1.77 2.72
CA LEU A 84 -6.74 1.34 2.48
C LEU A 84 -5.80 1.76 3.61
N GLY A 85 -5.97 2.98 4.15
CA GLY A 85 -5.22 3.45 5.31
C GLY A 85 -5.49 2.62 6.56
N GLY A 86 -6.75 2.21 6.78
CA GLY A 86 -7.12 1.29 7.84
C GLY A 86 -6.45 -0.08 7.69
N LYS A 87 -6.51 -0.67 6.51
CA LYS A 87 -5.86 -1.95 6.20
C LYS A 87 -4.34 -1.88 6.38
N TYR A 88 -3.72 -0.76 6.01
CA TYR A 88 -2.28 -0.55 6.22
C TYR A 88 -1.91 -0.60 7.70
N GLU A 89 -2.63 0.16 8.52
CA GLU A 89 -2.39 0.21 9.97
C GLU A 89 -2.59 -1.15 10.62
N ASP A 90 -3.69 -1.84 10.28
CA ASP A 90 -3.99 -3.17 10.80
C ASP A 90 -2.92 -4.20 10.40
N GLY A 91 -2.43 -4.14 9.16
CA GLY A 91 -1.35 -5.00 8.70
C GLY A 91 -0.06 -4.83 9.51
N LEU A 92 0.34 -3.61 9.81
CA LEU A 92 1.51 -3.34 10.67
C LEU A 92 1.28 -3.80 12.12
N LYS A 93 0.09 -3.59 12.67
CA LYS A 93 -0.26 -4.06 14.02
C LYS A 93 -0.20 -5.58 14.15
N GLN A 94 -0.65 -6.33 13.14
CA GLN A 94 -0.57 -7.80 13.11
C GLN A 94 0.89 -8.29 13.16
N GLU A 95 1.83 -7.50 12.64
CA GLU A 95 3.27 -7.78 12.69
C GLU A 95 3.96 -7.19 13.94
N ASN A 96 3.19 -6.81 14.96
CA ASN A 96 3.67 -6.19 16.19
C ASN A 96 4.49 -4.89 15.97
N VAL A 97 4.21 -4.17 14.91
CA VAL A 97 4.79 -2.86 14.63
C VAL A 97 3.88 -1.77 15.20
N LYS A 98 4.45 -0.91 16.04
CA LYS A 98 3.73 0.24 16.59
C LYS A 98 3.61 1.33 15.54
N TYR A 99 2.40 1.56 15.04
CA TYR A 99 2.15 2.64 14.08
C TYR A 99 1.94 3.97 14.82
N ILE A 100 2.76 4.98 14.49
CA ILE A 100 2.85 6.25 15.23
C ILE A 100 2.48 7.42 14.32
N TYR A 101 1.29 7.39 13.73
CA TYR A 101 0.80 8.48 12.90
C TYR A 101 -0.72 8.63 13.05
N SER A 102 -1.17 9.86 13.29
CA SER A 102 -2.59 10.15 13.30
C SER A 102 -3.08 10.36 11.88
N LYS A 103 -4.09 9.60 11.47
CA LYS A 103 -4.77 9.78 10.19
C LYS A 103 -5.33 11.20 10.11
N LYS A 104 -5.13 11.87 8.99
CA LYS A 104 -5.69 13.21 8.74
C LYS A 104 -6.67 13.11 7.58
N GLU A 105 -7.78 13.83 7.70
CA GLU A 105 -8.72 14.00 6.61
C GLU A 105 -8.01 14.54 5.35
N ARG A 106 -8.50 14.09 4.21
CA ARG A 106 -7.97 14.41 2.88
C ARG A 106 -7.80 15.91 2.66
N ARG A 107 -6.57 16.38 2.59
CA ARG A 107 -6.26 17.65 1.92
C ARG A 107 -5.36 17.50 0.70
N PHE A 108 -4.77 16.33 0.44
CA PHE A 108 -3.88 16.09 -0.71
C PHE A 108 -3.95 14.63 -1.16
N THR A 109 -3.96 14.47 -2.47
CA THR A 109 -3.95 13.20 -3.23
C THR A 109 -2.76 12.33 -2.84
N TYR A 110 -2.99 11.03 -2.70
CA TYR A 110 -1.93 10.04 -2.68
C TYR A 110 -1.23 9.95 -4.03
N TRP A 111 0.02 9.59 -3.98
CA TRP A 111 0.69 9.00 -5.12
C TRP A 111 0.19 7.56 -5.24
N ASN A 112 -0.79 7.34 -6.10
CA ASN A 112 -1.29 6.00 -6.39
C ASN A 112 -0.37 5.35 -7.42
N LEU A 113 0.51 4.47 -6.95
CA LEU A 113 1.43 3.74 -7.82
C LEU A 113 0.82 2.39 -8.17
N PHE A 114 0.50 2.19 -9.44
CA PHE A 114 0.08 0.91 -9.98
C PHE A 114 1.30 0.14 -10.48
N ASN A 115 1.58 -0.99 -9.87
CA ASN A 115 2.60 -1.93 -10.35
C ASN A 115 1.90 -3.10 -11.04
N ILE A 116 2.19 -3.30 -12.31
CA ILE A 116 1.62 -4.38 -13.11
C ILE A 116 2.70 -5.43 -13.29
N SER A 117 2.80 -6.35 -12.36
CA SER A 117 3.70 -7.48 -12.46
C SER A 117 3.05 -8.66 -13.18
N TYR A 118 3.88 -9.44 -13.85
CA TYR A 118 3.53 -10.66 -14.57
C TYR A 118 3.79 -11.87 -13.69
N THR A 119 2.82 -12.73 -13.58
CA THR A 119 3.04 -14.12 -13.15
C THR A 119 2.51 -15.05 -14.19
#